data_d3e43410d65e87c272a37fccb1bb10fa
#
_entry.id   d3e43410d65e87c272a37fccb1bb10fa
#
_cell.length_a   1.000
_cell.length_b   1.000
_cell.length_c   1.000
_cell.angle_alpha   90.00
_cell.angle_beta   90.00
_cell.angle_gamma   90.00
#
_symmetry.space_group_name_H-M   'P 1'
#
loop_
_entity.id
_entity.type
_entity.pdbx_description
1 polymer ?
#
loop_
_entity_poly.entity_id
_entity_poly.type
_entity_poly.pdbx_seq_one_letter_code
_entity_poly.pdbx_strand_id
1 'polypeptide(L)'
;IKNQQSFQEDNNIFSRTKYEKFLLENNLTSVEFEQEIRNNELKKELFRYIGGGIKSPYFLANKTYNEQLKQVEIDYLDLNSIYVNKNQFSLNDLKKHVNENEEIFSIEKVDISLIKITPSELTGESEFSENFFSKIDEIEDLVTENNTIDDIAKNYNLKVRTIKKYYPGNDSEDLLDEIYKQRNNAELELLDKNDYFLLYEIKNLEKVLPSLESEKFLATVRDNLYERSKYDVHTDLMKKIQKKEFTNEDFFKLSKGNIENLK
;
A
#
# COMPACT_ATOMS: atom_id res chain seq x y z
N ILE A 1 8.97 -14.47 -50.82
CA ILE A 1 7.54 -14.33 -50.53
C ILE A 1 6.81 -15.63 -50.89
N LYS A 2 6.90 -16.11 -52.13
CA LYS A 2 6.16 -17.31 -52.58
C LYS A 2 6.44 -18.58 -51.76
N ASN A 3 7.62 -18.68 -51.13
CA ASN A 3 8.03 -19.82 -50.31
C ASN A 3 7.72 -19.63 -48.82
N GLN A 4 7.08 -18.55 -48.39
CA GLN A 4 6.69 -18.37 -47.01
C GLN A 4 5.41 -19.13 -46.73
N GLN A 5 5.43 -19.98 -45.70
CA GLN A 5 4.30 -20.82 -45.29
C GLN A 5 3.01 -20.03 -45.03
N SER A 6 3.15 -18.81 -44.51
CA SER A 6 2.01 -17.93 -44.21
C SER A 6 1.21 -17.54 -45.46
N PHE A 7 1.81 -17.59 -46.66
CA PHE A 7 1.19 -17.26 -47.90
C PHE A 7 0.94 -18.48 -48.81
N GLN A 8 1.03 -19.68 -48.26
CA GLN A 8 0.76 -20.91 -48.98
C GLN A 8 -0.55 -21.56 -48.54
N GLU A 9 -1.16 -22.33 -49.38
CA GLU A 9 -2.25 -23.25 -49.10
C GLU A 9 -1.69 -24.61 -48.65
N ASP A 10 -2.55 -25.51 -48.22
CA ASP A 10 -2.17 -26.83 -47.69
C ASP A 10 -1.35 -27.68 -48.66
N ASN A 11 -1.40 -27.37 -49.93
CA ASN A 11 -0.63 -27.99 -51.03
C ASN A 11 0.69 -27.29 -51.34
N ASN A 12 1.18 -26.40 -50.50
CA ASN A 12 2.38 -25.58 -50.64
C ASN A 12 2.37 -24.65 -51.90
N ILE A 13 1.19 -24.37 -52.42
CA ILE A 13 1.03 -23.42 -53.53
C ILE A 13 0.78 -22.02 -52.97
N PHE A 14 1.44 -21.02 -53.55
CA PHE A 14 1.28 -19.63 -53.14
C PHE A 14 -0.17 -19.17 -53.37
N SER A 15 -0.77 -18.63 -52.32
CA SER A 15 -2.12 -18.06 -52.35
C SER A 15 -2.06 -16.56 -52.40
N ARG A 16 -2.43 -16.02 -53.57
CA ARG A 16 -2.48 -14.57 -53.77
C ARG A 16 -3.51 -13.91 -52.83
N THR A 17 -4.60 -14.58 -52.54
CA THR A 17 -5.66 -14.09 -51.65
C THR A 17 -5.14 -13.94 -50.21
N LYS A 18 -4.37 -14.88 -49.68
CA LYS A 18 -3.75 -14.77 -48.35
C LYS A 18 -2.76 -13.63 -48.29
N TYR A 19 -1.98 -13.44 -49.36
CA TYR A 19 -1.01 -12.36 -49.46
C TYR A 19 -1.68 -10.98 -49.50
N GLU A 20 -2.69 -10.79 -50.36
CA GLU A 20 -3.42 -9.52 -50.46
C GLU A 20 -4.18 -9.19 -49.17
N LYS A 21 -4.78 -10.19 -48.51
CA LYS A 21 -5.43 -10.04 -47.21
C LYS A 21 -4.44 -9.58 -46.13
N PHE A 22 -3.27 -10.19 -46.08
CA PHE A 22 -2.20 -9.77 -45.18
C PHE A 22 -1.78 -8.31 -45.37
N LEU A 23 -1.60 -7.89 -46.64
CA LEU A 23 -1.25 -6.51 -46.95
C LEU A 23 -2.33 -5.53 -46.47
N LEU A 24 -3.59 -5.83 -46.70
CA LEU A 24 -4.73 -5.01 -46.27
C LEU A 24 -4.83 -4.91 -44.73
N GLU A 25 -4.69 -6.02 -44.04
CA GLU A 25 -4.77 -6.09 -42.58
C GLU A 25 -3.65 -5.28 -41.90
N ASN A 26 -2.48 -5.16 -42.56
CA ASN A 26 -1.33 -4.44 -42.04
C ASN A 26 -1.15 -3.03 -42.65
N ASN A 27 -2.09 -2.57 -43.49
CA ASN A 27 -2.01 -1.28 -44.18
C ASN A 27 -0.70 -1.11 -45.01
N LEU A 28 -0.23 -2.18 -45.65
CA LEU A 28 0.99 -2.20 -46.43
C LEU A 28 0.67 -2.25 -47.93
N THR A 29 1.47 -1.58 -48.74
CA THR A 29 1.45 -1.82 -50.16
C THR A 29 2.35 -3.00 -50.55
N SER A 30 2.06 -3.69 -51.65
CA SER A 30 2.91 -4.79 -52.11
C SER A 30 4.35 -4.34 -52.37
N VAL A 31 4.51 -3.11 -52.91
CA VAL A 31 5.84 -2.54 -53.19
C VAL A 31 6.65 -2.33 -51.93
N GLU A 32 6.06 -1.73 -50.92
CA GLU A 32 6.75 -1.47 -49.63
C GLU A 32 7.13 -2.78 -48.95
N PHE A 33 6.19 -3.71 -48.86
CA PHE A 33 6.42 -5.01 -48.23
C PHE A 33 7.50 -5.83 -48.96
N GLU A 34 7.42 -5.91 -50.28
CA GLU A 34 8.42 -6.61 -51.08
C GLU A 34 9.81 -5.97 -50.99
N GLN A 35 9.86 -4.64 -50.92
CA GLN A 35 11.13 -3.93 -50.72
C GLN A 35 11.72 -4.15 -49.33
N GLU A 36 10.89 -4.21 -48.31
CA GLU A 36 11.32 -4.52 -46.95
C GLU A 36 11.89 -5.95 -46.84
N ILE A 37 11.19 -6.93 -47.40
CA ILE A 37 11.70 -8.31 -47.45
C ILE A 37 13.02 -8.39 -48.21
N ARG A 38 13.09 -7.72 -49.35
CA ARG A 38 14.34 -7.66 -50.17
C ARG A 38 15.49 -7.06 -49.35
N ASN A 39 15.25 -5.95 -48.67
CA ASN A 39 16.28 -5.31 -47.85
C ASN A 39 16.72 -6.19 -46.69
N ASN A 40 15.79 -6.91 -46.09
CA ASN A 40 16.09 -7.84 -44.99
C ASN A 40 16.91 -9.05 -45.50
N GLU A 41 16.57 -9.61 -46.63
CA GLU A 41 17.36 -10.68 -47.25
C GLU A 41 18.76 -10.20 -47.68
N LEU A 42 18.87 -9.01 -48.26
CA LEU A 42 20.17 -8.44 -48.59
C LEU A 42 21.03 -8.21 -47.32
N LYS A 43 20.45 -7.74 -46.27
CA LYS A 43 21.16 -7.62 -44.95
C LYS A 43 21.63 -8.97 -44.45
N LYS A 44 20.79 -10.02 -44.49
CA LYS A 44 21.17 -11.37 -44.10
C LYS A 44 22.33 -11.91 -44.94
N GLU A 45 22.26 -11.74 -46.27
CA GLU A 45 23.34 -12.17 -47.18
C GLU A 45 24.63 -11.38 -46.91
N LEU A 46 24.54 -10.07 -46.66
CA LEU A 46 25.71 -9.27 -46.27
C LEU A 46 26.34 -9.78 -44.99
N PHE A 47 25.53 -10.03 -43.95
CA PHE A 47 26.04 -10.59 -42.70
C PHE A 47 26.61 -12.00 -42.86
N ARG A 48 25.99 -12.83 -43.73
CA ARG A 48 26.51 -14.13 -44.07
C ARG A 48 27.87 -14.04 -44.80
N TYR A 49 28.01 -13.06 -45.71
CA TYR A 49 29.26 -12.85 -46.43
C TYR A 49 30.36 -12.33 -45.51
N ILE A 50 30.05 -11.32 -44.68
CA ILE A 50 31.02 -10.79 -43.70
C ILE A 50 31.39 -11.83 -42.65
N GLY A 51 30.42 -12.58 -42.14
CA GLY A 51 30.57 -13.61 -41.10
C GLY A 51 31.06 -14.96 -41.66
N GLY A 52 31.04 -15.18 -42.97
CA GLY A 52 31.22 -16.48 -43.64
C GLY A 52 32.63 -17.04 -43.64
N GLY A 53 33.46 -16.68 -42.72
CA GLY A 53 34.77 -17.27 -42.43
C GLY A 53 35.06 -17.28 -40.94
N ILE A 54 34.21 -16.66 -40.15
CA ILE A 54 34.38 -16.58 -38.70
C ILE A 54 33.71 -17.81 -38.08
N LYS A 55 34.51 -18.80 -37.73
CA LYS A 55 34.06 -19.94 -36.91
C LYS A 55 34.20 -19.56 -35.45
N SER A 56 33.10 -19.71 -34.70
CA SER A 56 33.18 -19.57 -33.23
C SER A 56 34.25 -20.51 -32.68
N PRO A 57 35.17 -20.06 -31.83
CA PRO A 57 36.13 -20.91 -31.17
C PRO A 57 35.44 -22.10 -30.50
N TYR A 58 35.99 -23.29 -30.63
CA TYR A 58 35.39 -24.52 -30.11
C TYR A 58 35.11 -24.43 -28.60
N PHE A 59 35.99 -23.77 -27.85
CA PHE A 59 35.79 -23.55 -26.41
C PHE A 59 34.54 -22.69 -26.10
N LEU A 60 34.23 -21.70 -26.95
CA LEU A 60 33.09 -20.84 -26.76
C LEU A 60 31.78 -21.59 -27.04
N ALA A 61 31.77 -22.39 -28.12
CA ALA A 61 30.63 -23.25 -28.41
C ALA A 61 30.37 -24.27 -27.28
N ASN A 62 31.44 -24.91 -26.77
CA ASN A 62 31.34 -25.82 -25.62
C ASN A 62 30.87 -25.10 -24.35
N LYS A 63 31.37 -23.90 -24.09
CA LYS A 63 30.96 -23.12 -22.91
C LYS A 63 29.45 -22.81 -22.96
N THR A 64 28.97 -22.31 -24.10
CA THR A 64 27.55 -22.01 -24.29
C THR A 64 26.67 -23.25 -24.16
N TYR A 65 27.11 -24.36 -24.78
CA TYR A 65 26.41 -25.63 -24.69
C TYR A 65 26.31 -26.14 -23.24
N ASN A 66 27.42 -26.10 -22.50
CA ASN A 66 27.46 -26.54 -21.11
C ASN A 66 26.65 -25.61 -20.20
N GLU A 67 26.63 -24.31 -20.47
CA GLU A 67 25.81 -23.34 -19.73
C GLU A 67 24.31 -23.56 -19.98
N GLN A 68 23.92 -23.87 -21.22
CA GLN A 68 22.51 -24.16 -21.56
C GLN A 68 22.01 -25.50 -20.98
N LEU A 69 22.91 -26.49 -20.82
CA LEU A 69 22.59 -27.81 -20.25
C LEU A 69 22.81 -27.90 -18.74
N LYS A 70 23.27 -26.79 -18.14
CA LYS A 70 23.50 -26.78 -16.70
C LYS A 70 22.19 -26.92 -15.96
N GLN A 71 22.01 -28.01 -15.28
CA GLN A 71 20.94 -28.25 -14.34
C GLN A 71 21.40 -27.85 -12.93
N VAL A 72 20.55 -27.18 -12.20
CA VAL A 72 20.79 -26.78 -10.80
C VAL A 72 19.73 -27.46 -9.95
N GLU A 73 20.16 -28.24 -8.99
CA GLU A 73 19.29 -28.78 -7.95
C GLU A 73 19.34 -27.83 -6.76
N ILE A 74 18.18 -27.42 -6.28
CA ILE A 74 18.06 -26.43 -5.21
C ILE A 74 17.22 -27.02 -4.09
N ASP A 75 17.82 -27.08 -2.90
CA ASP A 75 17.08 -27.32 -1.66
C ASP A 75 16.57 -25.98 -1.13
N TYR A 76 15.29 -25.88 -0.90
CA TYR A 76 14.69 -24.66 -0.33
C TYR A 76 13.79 -24.99 0.87
N LEU A 77 13.64 -23.98 1.72
CA LEU A 77 12.80 -24.05 2.89
C LEU A 77 11.82 -22.87 2.88
N ASP A 78 10.53 -23.16 2.96
CA ASP A 78 9.53 -22.13 3.21
C ASP A 78 9.64 -21.67 4.68
N LEU A 79 10.02 -20.43 4.88
CA LEU A 79 10.17 -19.83 6.21
C LEU A 79 8.86 -19.81 7.01
N ASN A 80 7.69 -19.86 6.35
CA ASN A 80 6.42 -19.97 7.05
C ASN A 80 6.33 -21.24 7.92
N SER A 81 7.07 -22.28 7.58
CA SER A 81 7.11 -23.56 8.33
C SER A 81 7.86 -23.46 9.66
N ILE A 82 8.67 -22.43 9.86
CA ILE A 82 9.51 -22.27 11.05
C ILE A 82 9.00 -21.22 12.03
N TYR A 83 8.06 -20.36 11.61
CA TYR A 83 7.51 -19.33 12.47
C TYR A 83 6.66 -19.93 13.61
N VAL A 84 6.70 -19.26 14.74
CA VAL A 84 5.85 -19.57 15.88
C VAL A 84 4.39 -19.37 15.48
N ASN A 85 3.49 -20.26 15.90
CA ASN A 85 2.07 -20.07 15.62
C ASN A 85 1.52 -18.90 16.47
N LYS A 86 0.72 -18.02 15.87
CA LYS A 86 0.08 -16.89 16.56
C LYS A 86 -0.59 -17.28 17.89
N ASN A 87 -1.20 -18.45 17.93
CA ASN A 87 -1.96 -18.93 19.08
C ASN A 87 -1.08 -19.48 20.22
N GLN A 88 0.24 -19.57 20.03
CA GLN A 88 1.17 -20.05 21.05
C GLN A 88 1.61 -18.95 22.02
N PHE A 89 1.37 -17.67 21.69
CA PHE A 89 1.68 -16.59 22.61
C PHE A 89 0.74 -16.59 23.80
N SER A 90 1.32 -16.72 24.99
CA SER A 90 0.58 -16.69 26.25
C SER A 90 0.11 -15.26 26.58
N LEU A 91 -0.87 -15.13 27.46
CA LEU A 91 -1.31 -13.81 27.94
C LEU A 91 -0.15 -13.05 28.62
N ASN A 92 0.78 -13.74 29.26
CA ASN A 92 1.97 -13.11 29.86
C ASN A 92 2.92 -12.54 28.79
N ASP A 93 3.09 -13.23 27.66
CA ASP A 93 3.91 -12.73 26.55
C ASP A 93 3.29 -11.46 25.97
N LEU A 94 1.96 -11.45 25.79
CA LEU A 94 1.24 -10.26 25.30
C LEU A 94 1.37 -9.08 26.27
N LYS A 95 1.18 -9.31 27.58
CA LYS A 95 1.36 -8.28 28.62
C LYS A 95 2.77 -7.71 28.61
N LYS A 96 3.77 -8.58 28.56
CA LYS A 96 5.17 -8.16 28.50
C LYS A 96 5.43 -7.30 27.25
N HIS A 97 4.95 -7.75 26.10
CA HIS A 97 5.12 -7.03 24.84
C HIS A 97 4.47 -5.64 24.86
N VAL A 98 3.28 -5.50 25.44
CA VAL A 98 2.62 -4.21 25.65
C VAL A 98 3.44 -3.30 26.54
N ASN A 99 3.91 -3.80 27.70
CA ASN A 99 4.70 -3.00 28.65
C ASN A 99 6.04 -2.53 28.06
N GLU A 100 6.67 -3.35 27.20
CA GLU A 100 7.92 -2.99 26.52
C GLU A 100 7.70 -2.01 25.36
N ASN A 101 6.45 -1.83 24.90
CA ASN A 101 6.10 -1.02 23.73
C ASN A 101 4.86 -0.16 23.99
N GLU A 102 4.72 0.41 25.18
CA GLU A 102 3.55 1.19 25.60
C GLU A 102 3.19 2.31 24.63
N GLU A 103 4.18 2.99 24.06
CA GLU A 103 3.98 4.10 23.12
C GLU A 103 3.28 3.64 21.83
N ILE A 104 3.56 2.41 21.37
CA ILE A 104 2.97 1.85 20.14
C ILE A 104 1.51 1.47 20.36
N PHE A 105 1.18 1.00 21.57
CA PHE A 105 -0.15 0.50 21.90
C PHE A 105 -1.04 1.54 22.57
N SER A 106 -0.49 2.68 22.98
CA SER A 106 -1.27 3.78 23.54
C SER A 106 -2.15 4.42 22.49
N ILE A 107 -3.41 4.67 22.86
CA ILE A 107 -4.33 5.48 22.06
C ILE A 107 -4.45 6.87 22.66
N GLU A 108 -4.57 7.86 21.81
CA GLU A 108 -4.84 9.23 22.22
C GLU A 108 -6.34 9.42 22.32
N LYS A 109 -6.81 9.86 23.49
CA LYS A 109 -8.21 10.25 23.69
C LYS A 109 -8.30 11.74 23.90
N VAL A 110 -9.34 12.33 23.35
CA VAL A 110 -9.58 13.79 23.44
C VAL A 110 -11.00 14.07 23.90
N ASP A 111 -11.18 15.18 24.57
CA ASP A 111 -12.51 15.77 24.78
C ASP A 111 -12.80 16.75 23.64
N ILE A 112 -13.92 16.57 22.95
CA ILE A 112 -14.35 17.41 21.84
C ILE A 112 -15.60 18.16 22.30
N SER A 113 -15.56 19.50 22.25
CA SER A 113 -16.74 20.35 22.38
C SER A 113 -17.03 20.94 21.01
N LEU A 114 -18.27 20.86 20.54
CA LEU A 114 -18.65 21.37 19.24
C LEU A 114 -20.06 22.05 19.28
N ILE A 115 -20.23 23.03 18.39
CA ILE A 115 -21.49 23.69 18.13
C ILE A 115 -21.71 23.67 16.62
N LYS A 116 -22.88 23.18 16.20
CA LYS A 116 -23.34 23.30 14.82
C LYS A 116 -24.14 24.58 14.73
N ILE A 117 -23.73 25.55 13.93
CA ILE A 117 -24.35 26.86 13.80
C ILE A 117 -25.09 26.91 12.47
N THR A 118 -26.41 26.92 12.55
CA THR A 118 -27.31 27.06 11.39
C THR A 118 -28.00 28.41 11.42
N PRO A 119 -28.53 28.94 10.27
CA PRO A 119 -29.29 30.17 10.25
C PRO A 119 -30.46 30.18 11.24
N SER A 120 -31.15 29.04 11.34
CA SER A 120 -32.30 28.92 12.26
C SER A 120 -31.92 29.00 13.74
N GLU A 121 -30.73 28.51 14.12
CA GLU A 121 -30.25 28.56 15.51
C GLU A 121 -29.63 29.89 15.88
N LEU A 122 -28.94 30.57 14.93
CA LEU A 122 -28.24 31.84 15.20
C LEU A 122 -29.12 33.07 15.04
N THR A 123 -29.96 33.09 14.00
CA THR A 123 -30.81 34.29 13.67
C THR A 123 -32.31 34.02 13.68
N GLY A 124 -32.71 32.72 13.72
CA GLY A 124 -34.12 32.33 13.58
C GLY A 124 -34.62 32.33 12.13
N GLU A 125 -33.76 32.58 11.15
CA GLU A 125 -34.06 32.58 9.72
C GLU A 125 -33.89 31.19 9.11
N SER A 126 -34.57 30.89 8.00
CA SER A 126 -34.46 29.59 7.32
C SER A 126 -33.32 29.53 6.33
N GLU A 127 -32.81 30.67 5.89
CA GLU A 127 -31.79 30.78 4.84
C GLU A 127 -30.57 31.60 5.33
N PHE A 128 -29.46 31.46 4.65
CA PHE A 128 -28.26 32.26 4.88
C PHE A 128 -28.52 33.72 4.44
N SER A 129 -28.49 34.66 5.39
CA SER A 129 -28.73 36.06 5.18
C SER A 129 -27.52 36.92 5.52
N GLU A 130 -27.51 38.16 5.11
CA GLU A 130 -26.46 39.13 5.48
C GLU A 130 -26.34 39.28 7.01
N ASN A 131 -27.47 39.23 7.74
CA ASN A 131 -27.50 39.24 9.20
C ASN A 131 -26.85 37.99 9.80
N PHE A 132 -27.05 36.80 9.18
CA PHE A 132 -26.38 35.57 9.61
C PHE A 132 -24.86 35.69 9.46
N PHE A 133 -24.38 36.10 8.29
CA PHE A 133 -22.94 36.24 8.05
C PHE A 133 -22.30 37.30 8.95
N SER A 134 -22.96 38.43 9.19
CA SER A 134 -22.45 39.41 10.16
C SER A 134 -22.26 38.86 11.56
N LYS A 135 -23.14 37.95 12.02
CA LYS A 135 -22.98 37.29 13.31
C LYS A 135 -21.89 36.18 13.28
N ILE A 136 -21.66 35.53 12.13
CA ILE A 136 -20.54 34.62 11.97
C ILE A 136 -19.23 35.39 12.05
N ASP A 137 -19.11 36.54 11.41
CA ASP A 137 -17.93 37.42 11.50
C ASP A 137 -17.66 37.85 12.96
N GLU A 138 -18.71 38.20 13.72
CA GLU A 138 -18.58 38.50 15.16
C GLU A 138 -18.09 37.30 15.97
N ILE A 139 -18.54 36.08 15.64
CA ILE A 139 -18.07 34.84 16.28
C ILE A 139 -16.60 34.58 15.92
N GLU A 140 -16.19 34.82 14.68
CA GLU A 140 -14.79 34.67 14.23
C GLU A 140 -13.86 35.64 14.96
N ASP A 141 -14.31 36.87 15.17
CA ASP A 141 -13.60 37.87 16.00
C ASP A 141 -13.42 37.37 17.44
N LEU A 142 -14.50 36.84 18.06
CA LEU A 142 -14.43 36.28 19.41
C LEU A 142 -13.48 35.03 19.50
N VAL A 143 -13.41 34.20 18.45
CA VAL A 143 -12.46 33.09 18.36
C VAL A 143 -11.03 33.63 18.35
N THR A 144 -10.76 34.69 17.56
CA THR A 144 -9.42 35.34 17.49
C THR A 144 -9.03 36.02 18.80
N GLU A 145 -9.98 36.49 19.57
CA GLU A 145 -9.80 37.09 20.90
C GLU A 145 -9.54 36.03 22.01
N ASN A 146 -9.46 34.73 21.66
CA ASN A 146 -9.31 33.64 22.60
C ASN A 146 -10.48 33.44 23.60
N ASN A 147 -11.70 33.78 23.20
CA ASN A 147 -12.89 33.44 23.99
C ASN A 147 -13.07 31.90 23.99
N THR A 148 -13.73 31.38 25.03
CA THR A 148 -14.04 29.95 25.11
C THR A 148 -15.32 29.61 24.33
N ILE A 149 -15.43 28.34 23.88
CA ILE A 149 -16.64 27.86 23.22
C ILE A 149 -17.89 28.03 24.09
N ASP A 150 -17.76 27.93 25.42
CA ASP A 150 -18.84 28.09 26.36
C ASP A 150 -19.31 29.58 26.50
N ASP A 151 -18.37 30.54 26.37
CA ASP A 151 -18.71 31.96 26.40
C ASP A 151 -19.44 32.37 25.11
N ILE A 152 -18.97 31.91 23.95
CA ILE A 152 -19.64 32.12 22.67
C ILE A 152 -21.04 31.49 22.68
N ALA A 153 -21.14 30.24 23.17
CA ALA A 153 -22.43 29.58 23.29
C ALA A 153 -23.47 30.37 24.13
N LYS A 154 -23.01 30.95 25.24
CA LYS A 154 -23.89 31.81 26.11
C LYS A 154 -24.28 33.08 25.42
N ASN A 155 -23.36 33.76 24.74
CA ASN A 155 -23.63 35.03 24.07
C ASN A 155 -24.70 34.91 22.98
N TYR A 156 -24.67 33.79 22.25
CA TYR A 156 -25.58 33.55 21.12
C TYR A 156 -26.67 32.50 21.42
N ASN A 157 -26.78 32.04 22.68
CA ASN A 157 -27.75 31.04 23.11
C ASN A 157 -27.70 29.74 22.28
N LEU A 158 -26.45 29.28 21.93
CA LEU A 158 -26.21 28.11 21.15
C LEU A 158 -25.97 26.88 22.06
N LYS A 159 -26.21 25.68 21.54
CA LYS A 159 -26.06 24.44 22.29
C LYS A 159 -24.70 23.80 22.05
N VAL A 160 -23.92 23.64 23.12
CA VAL A 160 -22.66 22.90 23.07
C VAL A 160 -22.93 21.40 23.19
N ARG A 161 -22.38 20.61 22.25
CA ARG A 161 -22.31 19.15 22.37
C ARG A 161 -20.89 18.79 22.79
N THR A 162 -20.73 18.16 23.96
CA THR A 162 -19.43 17.71 24.47
C THR A 162 -19.34 16.20 24.44
N ILE A 163 -18.29 15.68 23.80
CA ILE A 163 -17.93 14.27 23.71
C ILE A 163 -16.64 14.09 24.49
N LYS A 164 -16.67 13.25 25.53
CA LYS A 164 -15.50 13.00 26.38
C LYS A 164 -14.78 11.75 25.95
N LYS A 165 -13.44 11.78 26.03
CA LYS A 165 -12.54 10.64 25.79
C LYS A 165 -12.77 9.99 24.42
N TYR A 166 -13.03 10.82 23.41
CA TYR A 166 -13.22 10.35 22.05
C TYR A 166 -11.91 9.84 21.44
N TYR A 167 -12.02 8.76 20.68
CA TYR A 167 -11.02 8.28 19.77
C TYR A 167 -11.72 7.51 18.61
N PRO A 168 -11.17 7.48 17.39
CA PRO A 168 -11.75 6.76 16.25
C PRO A 168 -11.93 5.27 16.53
N GLY A 169 -13.11 4.75 16.27
CA GLY A 169 -13.46 3.36 16.52
C GLY A 169 -14.64 2.87 15.70
N ASN A 170 -15.27 1.76 16.10
CA ASN A 170 -16.35 1.15 15.33
C ASN A 170 -17.64 1.98 15.25
N ASP A 171 -17.85 2.89 16.19
CA ASP A 171 -19.04 3.77 16.29
C ASP A 171 -18.65 5.25 16.04
N SER A 172 -17.61 5.50 15.26
CA SER A 172 -17.16 6.85 14.96
C SER A 172 -18.10 7.54 13.99
N GLU A 173 -18.37 8.81 14.28
CA GLU A 173 -19.05 9.73 13.36
C GLU A 173 -17.97 10.37 12.46
N ASP A 174 -18.19 10.43 11.15
CA ASP A 174 -17.23 11.00 10.19
C ASP A 174 -16.74 12.41 10.59
N LEU A 175 -17.67 13.22 11.13
CA LEU A 175 -17.37 14.56 11.62
C LEU A 175 -16.39 14.54 12.81
N LEU A 176 -16.60 13.65 13.77
CA LEU A 176 -15.74 13.55 14.95
C LEU A 176 -14.36 13.00 14.57
N ASP A 177 -14.30 12.07 13.61
CA ASP A 177 -13.03 11.56 13.07
C ASP A 177 -12.25 12.66 12.33
N GLU A 178 -12.94 13.56 11.63
CA GLU A 178 -12.31 14.71 10.98
C GLU A 178 -11.73 15.68 12.02
N ILE A 179 -12.50 16.02 13.06
CA ILE A 179 -12.04 16.87 14.17
C ILE A 179 -10.85 16.19 14.88
N TYR A 180 -10.94 14.89 15.16
CA TYR A 180 -9.87 14.16 15.84
C TYR A 180 -8.53 14.20 15.10
N LYS A 181 -8.51 14.27 13.77
CA LYS A 181 -7.28 14.44 12.99
C LYS A 181 -6.54 15.73 13.31
N GLN A 182 -7.26 16.74 13.77
CA GLN A 182 -6.72 18.06 14.18
C GLN A 182 -6.32 18.12 15.68
N ARG A 183 -6.32 16.98 16.39
CA ARG A 183 -6.10 16.92 17.85
C ARG A 183 -4.79 17.52 18.37
N ASN A 184 -3.84 17.75 17.48
CA ASN A 184 -2.59 18.43 17.84
C ASN A 184 -2.72 19.96 17.83
N ASN A 185 -3.79 20.49 17.26
CA ASN A 185 -4.15 21.91 17.26
C ASN A 185 -5.23 22.09 18.33
N ALA A 186 -4.84 22.51 19.52
CA ALA A 186 -5.76 22.68 20.67
C ALA A 186 -6.43 24.04 20.69
N GLU A 187 -6.70 24.64 19.54
CA GLU A 187 -7.33 25.96 19.42
C GLU A 187 -8.82 25.81 19.11
N LEU A 188 -9.57 26.82 19.47
CA LEU A 188 -10.97 26.96 19.06
C LEU A 188 -11.00 27.31 17.57
N GLU A 189 -11.70 26.53 16.77
CA GLU A 189 -11.77 26.71 15.31
C GLU A 189 -13.19 26.81 14.83
N LEU A 190 -13.42 27.73 13.86
CA LEU A 190 -14.66 27.88 13.13
C LEU A 190 -14.46 27.40 11.68
N LEU A 191 -15.26 26.42 11.25
CA LEU A 191 -15.20 25.84 9.90
C LEU A 191 -16.52 26.05 9.16
N ASP A 192 -16.43 26.49 7.91
CA ASP A 192 -17.54 26.48 6.98
C ASP A 192 -17.75 25.08 6.38
N LYS A 193 -18.97 24.54 6.51
CA LYS A 193 -19.40 23.22 6.02
C LYS A 193 -20.48 23.31 4.94
N ASN A 194 -20.56 24.42 4.21
CA ASN A 194 -21.58 24.79 3.21
C ASN A 194 -23.02 24.92 3.76
N ASP A 195 -23.52 23.90 4.48
CA ASP A 195 -24.87 23.86 5.02
C ASP A 195 -24.98 24.43 6.48
N TYR A 196 -23.85 24.60 7.14
CA TYR A 196 -23.72 25.09 8.51
C TYR A 196 -22.28 25.48 8.83
N PHE A 197 -22.10 26.31 9.83
CA PHE A 197 -20.79 26.56 10.43
C PHE A 197 -20.58 25.65 11.62
N LEU A 198 -19.35 25.12 11.75
CA LEU A 198 -18.94 24.24 12.83
C LEU A 198 -17.92 24.97 13.70
N LEU A 199 -18.30 25.32 14.92
CA LEU A 199 -17.35 25.78 15.94
C LEU A 199 -16.96 24.62 16.81
N TYR A 200 -15.67 24.32 16.95
CA TYR A 200 -15.21 23.21 17.79
C TYR A 200 -13.91 23.53 18.54
N GLU A 201 -13.73 22.85 19.64
CA GLU A 201 -12.56 22.93 20.50
C GLU A 201 -12.17 21.52 20.97
N ILE A 202 -10.85 21.23 20.93
CA ILE A 202 -10.30 19.97 21.40
C ILE A 202 -9.56 20.22 22.70
N LYS A 203 -9.90 19.45 23.74
CA LYS A 203 -9.29 19.54 25.07
C LYS A 203 -8.81 18.19 25.56
N ASN A 204 -7.99 18.21 26.59
CA ASN A 204 -7.63 17.03 27.39
C ASN A 204 -7.09 15.84 26.56
N LEU A 205 -6.07 16.08 25.73
CA LEU A 205 -5.36 15.01 25.06
C LEU A 205 -4.70 14.08 26.10
N GLU A 206 -5.22 12.87 26.21
CA GLU A 206 -4.76 11.84 27.16
C GLU A 206 -4.27 10.61 26.39
N LYS A 207 -3.05 10.16 26.65
CA LYS A 207 -2.56 8.88 26.15
C LYS A 207 -2.93 7.77 27.13
N VAL A 208 -3.66 6.78 26.65
CA VAL A 208 -4.18 5.69 27.46
C VAL A 208 -3.90 4.35 26.78
N LEU A 209 -3.40 3.39 27.55
CA LEU A 209 -3.35 1.99 27.10
C LEU A 209 -4.75 1.38 27.12
N PRO A 210 -5.20 0.73 26.03
CA PRO A 210 -6.45 -0.03 26.05
C PRO A 210 -6.41 -1.15 27.06
N SER A 211 -7.58 -1.54 27.57
CA SER A 211 -7.68 -2.63 28.53
C SER A 211 -7.22 -3.96 27.91
N LEU A 212 -6.36 -4.67 28.62
CA LEU A 212 -5.93 -6.03 28.29
C LEU A 212 -7.06 -7.09 28.44
N GLU A 213 -8.25 -6.68 28.86
CA GLU A 213 -9.45 -7.52 28.86
C GLU A 213 -10.18 -7.45 27.49
N SER A 214 -9.86 -6.48 26.65
CA SER A 214 -10.43 -6.36 25.32
C SER A 214 -9.85 -7.42 24.38
N GLU A 215 -10.66 -8.36 23.93
CA GLU A 215 -10.25 -9.38 22.95
C GLU A 215 -9.72 -8.75 21.64
N LYS A 216 -10.34 -7.66 21.20
CA LYS A 216 -9.90 -6.92 20.02
C LYS A 216 -8.50 -6.34 20.20
N PHE A 217 -8.22 -5.76 21.36
CA PHE A 217 -6.89 -5.24 21.68
C PHE A 217 -5.86 -6.37 21.79
N LEU A 218 -6.20 -7.46 22.49
CA LEU A 218 -5.32 -8.63 22.59
C LEU A 218 -5.03 -9.25 21.21
N ALA A 219 -6.00 -9.26 20.28
CA ALA A 219 -5.77 -9.71 18.91
C ALA A 219 -4.74 -8.82 18.19
N THR A 220 -4.88 -7.50 18.31
CA THR A 220 -3.93 -6.53 17.73
C THR A 220 -2.52 -6.72 18.30
N VAL A 221 -2.41 -6.87 19.61
CA VAL A 221 -1.12 -7.12 20.30
C VAL A 221 -0.50 -8.44 19.82
N ARG A 222 -1.31 -9.50 19.70
CA ARG A 222 -0.86 -10.82 19.22
C ARG A 222 -0.35 -10.75 17.79
N ASP A 223 -1.03 -10.01 16.93
CA ASP A 223 -0.62 -9.81 15.54
C ASP A 223 0.71 -9.06 15.45
N ASN A 224 0.85 -7.99 16.24
CA ASN A 224 2.08 -7.23 16.30
C ASN A 224 3.26 -8.07 16.83
N LEU A 225 3.05 -8.83 17.91
CA LEU A 225 4.08 -9.71 18.48
C LEU A 225 4.47 -10.82 17.49
N TYR A 226 3.51 -11.36 16.73
CA TYR A 226 3.78 -12.34 15.69
C TYR A 226 4.64 -11.77 14.57
N GLU A 227 4.29 -10.61 14.02
CA GLU A 227 5.09 -9.96 12.97
C GLU A 227 6.49 -9.59 13.49
N ARG A 228 6.59 -9.15 14.75
CA ARG A 228 7.89 -8.89 15.39
C ARG A 228 8.72 -10.16 15.49
N SER A 229 8.15 -11.28 15.90
CA SER A 229 8.85 -12.55 16.00
C SER A 229 9.38 -13.04 14.65
N LYS A 230 8.63 -12.83 13.55
CA LYS A 230 9.09 -13.12 12.19
C LYS A 230 10.28 -12.24 11.81
N TYR A 231 10.16 -10.95 12.09
CA TYR A 231 11.23 -9.99 11.80
C TYR A 231 12.54 -10.36 12.55
N ASP A 232 12.44 -10.76 13.81
CA ASP A 232 13.61 -11.18 14.60
C ASP A 232 14.27 -12.44 14.00
N VAL A 233 13.48 -13.44 13.60
CA VAL A 233 13.98 -14.64 12.89
C VAL A 233 14.69 -14.25 11.58
N HIS A 234 14.09 -13.39 10.77
CA HIS A 234 14.70 -12.92 9.52
C HIS A 234 16.01 -12.17 9.77
N THR A 235 16.01 -11.27 10.75
CA THR A 235 17.18 -10.47 11.07
C THR A 235 18.33 -11.34 11.53
N ASP A 236 18.06 -12.34 12.36
CA ASP A 236 19.10 -13.26 12.86
C ASP A 236 19.64 -14.16 11.76
N LEU A 237 18.77 -14.69 10.89
CA LEU A 237 19.20 -15.46 9.72
C LEU A 237 20.06 -14.60 8.79
N MET A 238 19.62 -13.40 8.46
CA MET A 238 20.38 -12.50 7.58
C MET A 238 21.74 -12.14 8.16
N LYS A 239 21.82 -11.86 9.47
CA LYS A 239 23.10 -11.61 10.14
C LYS A 239 24.06 -12.78 10.03
N LYS A 240 23.58 -14.02 10.26
CA LYS A 240 24.39 -15.24 10.14
C LYS A 240 24.88 -15.45 8.70
N ILE A 241 24.00 -15.25 7.71
CA ILE A 241 24.34 -15.39 6.29
C ILE A 241 25.39 -14.35 5.88
N GLN A 242 25.21 -13.08 6.26
CA GLN A 242 26.14 -11.99 5.95
C GLN A 242 27.53 -12.24 6.54
N LYS A 243 27.60 -12.78 7.76
CA LYS A 243 28.84 -13.17 8.43
C LYS A 243 29.43 -14.46 7.91
N LYS A 244 28.76 -15.16 6.98
CA LYS A 244 29.14 -16.51 6.49
C LYS A 244 29.19 -17.56 7.60
N GLU A 245 28.43 -17.36 8.65
CA GLU A 245 28.29 -18.26 9.80
C GLU A 245 27.14 -19.27 9.62
N PHE A 246 26.28 -19.08 8.63
CA PHE A 246 25.16 -19.97 8.32
C PHE A 246 25.64 -21.13 7.47
N THR A 247 25.59 -22.33 8.03
CA THR A 247 26.09 -23.58 7.41
C THR A 247 24.95 -24.43 6.86
N ASN A 248 25.30 -25.44 6.03
CA ASN A 248 24.32 -26.45 5.60
C ASN A 248 23.70 -27.20 6.80
N GLU A 249 24.47 -27.44 7.85
CA GLU A 249 23.93 -28.06 9.07
C GLU A 249 22.88 -27.18 9.76
N ASP A 250 23.10 -25.87 9.75
CA ASP A 250 22.11 -24.92 10.29
C ASP A 250 20.84 -24.91 9.45
N PHE A 251 20.98 -24.99 8.12
CA PHE A 251 19.85 -25.11 7.21
C PHE A 251 19.04 -26.38 7.49
N PHE A 252 19.67 -27.52 7.62
CA PHE A 252 19.00 -28.78 7.93
C PHE A 252 18.35 -28.79 9.33
N LYS A 253 19.00 -28.19 10.33
CA LYS A 253 18.43 -28.06 11.69
C LYS A 253 17.20 -27.12 11.68
N LEU A 254 17.29 -26.02 10.94
CA LEU A 254 16.20 -25.04 10.84
C LEU A 254 14.98 -25.64 10.13
N SER A 255 15.19 -26.45 9.10
CA SER A 255 14.13 -27.04 8.29
C SER A 255 13.30 -28.08 9.04
N LYS A 256 13.85 -28.70 10.10
CA LYS A 256 13.20 -29.82 10.83
C LYS A 256 12.66 -30.93 9.91
N GLY A 257 13.27 -31.12 8.77
CA GLY A 257 12.87 -32.10 7.74
C GLY A 257 11.86 -31.58 6.70
N ASN A 258 11.48 -30.32 6.73
CA ASN A 258 10.59 -29.69 5.74
C ASN A 258 11.38 -29.05 4.60
N ILE A 259 12.25 -29.83 3.96
CA ILE A 259 13.03 -29.37 2.81
C ILE A 259 12.31 -29.79 1.54
N GLU A 260 12.12 -28.84 0.64
CA GLU A 260 11.63 -29.11 -0.69
C GLU A 260 12.79 -29.04 -1.70
N ASN A 261 12.77 -29.96 -2.66
CA ASN A 261 13.79 -30.08 -3.70
C ASN A 261 13.19 -29.71 -5.05
N LEU A 262 13.82 -28.76 -5.74
CA LEU A 262 13.49 -28.32 -7.10
C LEU A 262 14.62 -28.75 -8.04
N LYS A 263 14.23 -29.49 -9.11
CA LYS A 263 15.11 -29.88 -10.19
C LYS A 263 14.87 -29.09 -11.45
#